data_5821cab019ce7e6db8ea4b3a3e8eb994
#
_entry.id   5821cab019ce7e6db8ea4b3a3e8eb994
#
_cell.length_a   1.000
_cell.length_b   1.000
_cell.length_c   1.000
_cell.angle_alpha   90.00
_cell.angle_beta   90.00
_cell.angle_gamma   90.00
#
_symmetry.space_group_name_H-M   'P 1'
#
loop_
_entity.id
_entity.type
_entity.pdbx_description
1 polymer ?
#
loop_
_entity_poly.entity_id
_entity_poly.type
_entity_poly.pdbx_seq_one_letter_code
_entity_poly.pdbx_strand_id
1 'polypeptide(L)'
;EADAFCGPLLARKAAEAGVVYSMAFGDQPALICDLVDWARTCGFPVVAAGRGHKWLPHFCDSTPETVWGHYGLTPEQAARGGLNPKMFNSFLDGSKPAIESTAVANAADIPYLARPRAEGGVLDKKGMVEVISSLRPDGTPIDYDIRMGVWVTVEAETDYIKHCFEEYNAHTDDTGRYFTLYKRWHLIGLEVGMSVASVALRREPTGVATGWHADVVATAKRDLKPGDLLDGEGGYTVWGKLQPATRSVQMGGLPLGLAHDVKVIRPVARGACITWADVAIDTHTPAYRIRREMETALSPAD
;
A
#
# COMPACT_ATOMS: atom_id res chain seq x y z
N GLU A 1 -2.24 2.09 -8.94
CA GLU A 1 -3.14 3.10 -8.34
C GLU A 1 -4.61 2.70 -8.41
N ALA A 2 -5.11 2.16 -9.54
CA ALA A 2 -6.53 1.79 -9.70
C ALA A 2 -7.01 0.87 -8.57
N ASP A 3 -6.20 -0.11 -8.17
CA ASP A 3 -6.51 -1.01 -7.05
C ASP A 3 -6.76 -0.28 -5.74
N ALA A 4 -6.06 0.83 -5.51
CA ALA A 4 -6.19 1.60 -4.29
C ALA A 4 -7.44 2.51 -4.29
N PHE A 5 -7.78 3.17 -5.40
CA PHE A 5 -8.86 4.16 -5.37
C PHE A 5 -10.21 3.69 -5.92
N CYS A 6 -10.26 2.61 -6.71
CA CYS A 6 -11.51 2.03 -7.24
C CYS A 6 -11.48 0.50 -7.40
N GLY A 7 -10.42 -0.18 -6.97
CA GLY A 7 -10.22 -1.63 -7.08
C GLY A 7 -11.40 -2.47 -6.59
N PRO A 8 -11.98 -2.20 -5.42
CA PRO A 8 -13.13 -2.96 -4.91
C PRO A 8 -14.34 -2.92 -5.87
N LEU A 9 -14.62 -1.79 -6.48
CA LEU A 9 -15.72 -1.70 -7.47
C LEU A 9 -15.36 -2.38 -8.80
N LEU A 10 -14.11 -2.23 -9.26
CA LEU A 10 -13.65 -2.89 -10.49
C LEU A 10 -13.69 -4.41 -10.35
N ALA A 11 -13.26 -4.94 -9.20
CA ALA A 11 -13.33 -6.37 -8.91
C ALA A 11 -14.77 -6.89 -8.99
N ARG A 12 -15.73 -6.18 -8.38
CA ARG A 12 -17.15 -6.54 -8.46
C ARG A 12 -17.68 -6.50 -9.88
N LYS A 13 -17.41 -5.42 -10.63
CA LYS A 13 -17.85 -5.29 -12.03
C LYS A 13 -17.25 -6.37 -12.93
N ALA A 14 -15.99 -6.74 -12.71
CA ALA A 14 -15.35 -7.82 -13.45
C ALA A 14 -16.02 -9.18 -13.17
N ALA A 15 -16.30 -9.48 -11.91
CA ALA A 15 -17.01 -10.69 -11.52
C ALA A 15 -18.42 -10.74 -12.14
N GLU A 16 -19.18 -9.64 -12.11
CA GLU A 16 -20.48 -9.53 -12.76
C GLU A 16 -20.41 -9.72 -14.28
N ALA A 17 -19.32 -9.28 -14.91
CA ALA A 17 -19.07 -9.46 -16.34
C ALA A 17 -18.49 -10.84 -16.71
N GLY A 18 -18.18 -11.71 -15.73
CA GLY A 18 -17.58 -13.01 -15.96
C GLY A 18 -16.13 -12.97 -16.44
N VAL A 19 -15.42 -11.88 -16.17
CA VAL A 19 -13.99 -11.70 -16.48
C VAL A 19 -13.15 -11.63 -15.21
N VAL A 20 -11.86 -11.90 -15.33
CA VAL A 20 -10.94 -11.85 -14.19
C VAL A 20 -10.25 -10.48 -14.12
N TYR A 21 -10.41 -9.78 -13.01
CA TYR A 21 -9.60 -8.64 -12.61
C TYR A 21 -8.54 -9.13 -11.65
N SER A 22 -7.27 -8.86 -11.93
CA SER A 22 -6.15 -9.41 -11.14
C SER A 22 -5.06 -8.41 -10.92
N MET A 23 -4.50 -8.38 -9.73
CA MET A 23 -3.19 -7.77 -9.46
C MET A 23 -2.11 -8.56 -10.21
N ALA A 24 -1.01 -7.89 -10.53
CA ALA A 24 0.11 -8.50 -11.24
C ALA A 24 1.07 -9.19 -10.26
N PHE A 25 1.27 -10.49 -10.44
CA PHE A 25 2.26 -11.26 -9.66
C PHE A 25 3.68 -10.74 -9.95
N GLY A 26 4.48 -10.63 -8.90
CA GLY A 26 5.78 -9.95 -8.93
C GLY A 26 5.71 -8.54 -8.36
N ASP A 27 4.53 -7.92 -8.31
CA ASP A 27 4.31 -6.75 -7.45
C ASP A 27 3.91 -7.21 -6.04
N GLN A 28 4.26 -6.42 -5.05
CA GLN A 28 4.16 -6.80 -3.63
C GLN A 28 2.73 -7.17 -3.18
N PRO A 29 1.66 -6.46 -3.59
CA PRO A 29 0.32 -6.85 -3.19
C PRO A 29 -0.07 -8.28 -3.60
N ALA A 30 0.22 -8.66 -4.84
CA ALA A 30 -0.08 -10.01 -5.31
C ALA A 30 0.72 -11.10 -4.57
N LEU A 31 2.01 -10.82 -4.27
CA LEU A 31 2.86 -11.73 -3.52
C LEU A 31 2.40 -11.90 -2.07
N ILE A 32 1.90 -10.82 -1.45
CA ILE A 32 1.33 -10.89 -0.10
C ILE A 32 0.03 -11.69 -0.13
N CYS A 33 -0.85 -11.46 -1.12
CA CYS A 33 -2.08 -12.24 -1.28
C CYS A 33 -1.78 -13.75 -1.39
N ASP A 34 -0.78 -14.13 -2.17
CA ASP A 34 -0.36 -15.54 -2.33
C ASP A 34 0.06 -16.16 -0.97
N LEU A 35 0.85 -15.45 -0.18
CA LEU A 35 1.24 -15.90 1.18
C LEU A 35 0.05 -15.95 2.15
N VAL A 36 -0.87 -15.00 2.07
CA VAL A 36 -2.09 -14.98 2.89
C VAL A 36 -3.00 -16.14 2.51
N ASP A 37 -3.20 -16.39 1.24
CA ASP A 37 -4.03 -17.49 0.74
C ASP A 37 -3.46 -18.85 1.15
N TRP A 38 -2.14 -19.01 1.06
CA TRP A 38 -1.46 -20.19 1.58
C TRP A 38 -1.71 -20.37 3.08
N ALA A 39 -1.48 -19.33 3.87
CA ALA A 39 -1.64 -19.39 5.32
C ALA A 39 -3.06 -19.76 5.74
N ARG A 40 -4.06 -19.09 5.17
CA ARG A 40 -5.48 -19.33 5.46
C ARG A 40 -5.96 -20.71 4.99
N THR A 41 -5.49 -21.16 3.82
CA THR A 41 -5.79 -22.50 3.31
C THR A 41 -5.23 -23.60 4.21
N CYS A 42 -4.05 -23.37 4.81
CA CYS A 42 -3.47 -24.26 5.81
C CYS A 42 -4.14 -24.14 7.20
N GLY A 43 -5.08 -23.22 7.39
CA GLY A 43 -5.76 -23.00 8.65
C GLY A 43 -5.01 -22.12 9.63
N PHE A 44 -3.99 -21.38 9.19
CA PHE A 44 -3.25 -20.45 10.06
C PHE A 44 -3.92 -19.06 10.07
N PRO A 45 -4.30 -18.53 11.24
CA PRO A 45 -4.74 -17.14 11.36
C PRO A 45 -3.61 -16.18 10.94
N VAL A 46 -3.91 -15.30 10.00
CA VAL A 46 -3.00 -14.22 9.60
C VAL A 46 -3.20 -13.06 10.57
N VAL A 47 -2.12 -12.64 11.25
CA VAL A 47 -2.15 -11.55 12.22
C VAL A 47 -1.51 -10.27 11.71
N ALA A 48 -0.61 -10.38 10.76
CA ALA A 48 0.02 -9.22 10.11
C ALA A 48 0.53 -9.59 8.72
N ALA A 49 0.57 -8.62 7.83
CA ALA A 49 1.14 -8.76 6.50
C ALA A 49 1.76 -7.43 6.07
N GLY A 50 2.72 -7.47 5.16
CA GLY A 50 3.32 -6.22 4.71
C GLY A 50 4.57 -6.38 3.87
N ARG A 51 5.31 -5.28 3.81
CA ARG A 51 6.52 -5.15 3.01
C ARG A 51 7.64 -4.46 3.76
N GLY A 52 8.87 -4.68 3.33
CA GLY A 52 10.00 -3.86 3.70
C GLY A 52 10.14 -2.63 2.80
N HIS A 53 10.60 -1.52 3.35
CA HIS A 53 10.82 -0.31 2.58
C HIS A 53 11.88 0.60 3.24
N LYS A 54 12.57 1.41 2.43
CA LYS A 54 13.44 2.48 2.94
C LYS A 54 12.58 3.70 3.27
N TRP A 55 12.14 3.82 4.51
CA TRP A 55 11.22 4.88 4.89
C TRP A 55 11.47 5.42 6.31
N LEU A 56 11.32 6.72 6.46
CA LEU A 56 11.25 7.44 7.73
C LEU A 56 10.13 8.48 7.67
N PRO A 57 9.48 8.84 8.78
CA PRO A 57 8.32 9.75 8.77
C PRO A 57 8.56 11.08 8.05
N HIS A 58 9.75 11.67 8.17
CA HIS A 58 10.07 12.95 7.53
C HIS A 58 10.31 12.83 6.01
N PHE A 59 10.40 11.63 5.45
CA PHE A 59 10.53 11.46 4.00
C PHE A 59 9.26 11.83 3.23
N CYS A 60 8.11 11.95 3.91
CA CYS A 60 6.89 12.45 3.28
C CYS A 60 7.04 13.86 2.68
N ASP A 61 8.02 14.63 3.13
CA ASP A 61 8.32 15.96 2.61
C ASP A 61 9.30 15.96 1.42
N SER A 62 9.84 14.81 1.04
CA SER A 62 10.78 14.70 -0.07
C SER A 62 10.15 15.11 -1.40
N THR A 63 11.00 15.64 -2.28
CA THR A 63 10.61 16.13 -3.61
C THR A 63 11.50 15.50 -4.68
N PRO A 64 11.14 15.62 -5.97
CA PRO A 64 12.00 15.17 -7.06
C PRO A 64 13.43 15.74 -7.05
N GLU A 65 13.65 16.92 -6.46
CA GLU A 65 15.00 17.47 -6.29
C GLU A 65 15.77 16.84 -5.13
N THR A 66 15.09 16.52 -4.04
CA THR A 66 15.76 16.02 -2.81
C THR A 66 15.94 14.50 -2.80
N VAL A 67 15.21 13.77 -3.64
CA VAL A 67 15.14 12.30 -3.63
C VAL A 67 16.50 11.63 -3.78
N TRP A 68 17.36 12.13 -4.65
CA TRP A 68 18.65 11.49 -4.93
C TRP A 68 19.60 11.49 -3.75
N GLY A 69 19.60 12.57 -2.94
CA GLY A 69 20.37 12.63 -1.71
C GLY A 69 20.02 11.50 -0.73
N HIS A 70 18.74 11.14 -0.64
CA HIS A 70 18.29 10.02 0.20
C HIS A 70 18.72 8.64 -0.34
N TYR A 71 18.93 8.53 -1.66
CA TYR A 71 19.45 7.30 -2.28
C TYR A 71 20.97 7.26 -2.39
N GLY A 72 21.68 8.32 -1.97
CA GLY A 72 23.13 8.42 -2.11
C GLY A 72 23.60 8.54 -3.57
N LEU A 73 22.76 9.12 -4.44
CA LEU A 73 23.03 9.35 -5.84
C LEU A 73 23.18 10.84 -6.11
N THR A 74 23.97 11.20 -7.12
CA THR A 74 23.93 12.56 -7.69
C THR A 74 22.86 12.63 -8.79
N PRO A 75 22.34 13.85 -9.09
CA PRO A 75 21.41 14.03 -10.22
C PRO A 75 21.96 13.51 -11.54
N GLU A 76 23.27 13.68 -11.80
CA GLU A 76 23.94 13.23 -13.01
C GLU A 76 24.04 11.69 -13.10
N GLN A 77 24.26 11.02 -11.95
CA GLN A 77 24.25 9.56 -11.88
C GLN A 77 22.85 9.03 -12.17
N ALA A 78 21.82 9.64 -11.58
CA ALA A 78 20.42 9.29 -11.82
C ALA A 78 20.02 9.49 -13.29
N ALA A 79 20.39 10.63 -13.88
CA ALA A 79 20.09 10.94 -15.27
C ALA A 79 20.77 9.94 -16.24
N ARG A 80 22.03 9.56 -15.99
CA ARG A 80 22.75 8.53 -16.78
C ARG A 80 22.06 7.16 -16.67
N GLY A 81 21.47 6.85 -15.53
CA GLY A 81 20.69 5.63 -15.32
C GLY A 81 19.27 5.68 -15.89
N GLY A 82 18.84 6.80 -16.46
CA GLY A 82 17.47 6.98 -16.98
C GLY A 82 16.42 6.94 -15.85
N LEU A 83 16.80 7.28 -14.60
CA LEU A 83 15.93 7.20 -13.45
C LEU A 83 14.96 8.39 -13.40
N ASN A 84 13.69 8.12 -13.20
CA ASN A 84 12.65 9.15 -13.09
C ASN A 84 12.56 9.66 -11.64
N PRO A 85 12.88 10.93 -11.36
CA PRO A 85 12.91 11.45 -10.00
C PRO A 85 11.54 11.43 -9.32
N LYS A 86 10.45 11.70 -10.05
CA LYS A 86 9.10 11.67 -9.51
C LYS A 86 8.69 10.24 -9.11
N MET A 87 9.01 9.25 -9.94
CA MET A 87 8.76 7.84 -9.64
C MET A 87 9.56 7.39 -8.40
N PHE A 88 10.85 7.70 -8.34
CA PHE A 88 11.68 7.35 -7.17
C PHE A 88 11.23 8.08 -5.91
N ASN A 89 10.76 9.32 -6.06
CA ASN A 89 10.23 10.08 -4.93
C ASN A 89 8.90 9.49 -4.40
N SER A 90 8.05 8.94 -5.26
CA SER A 90 6.81 8.27 -4.83
C SER A 90 7.08 7.04 -3.96
N PHE A 91 8.23 6.38 -4.15
CA PHE A 91 8.68 5.33 -3.24
C PHE A 91 9.08 5.94 -1.90
N LEU A 92 9.89 6.99 -1.92
CA LEU A 92 10.49 7.58 -0.72
C LEU A 92 9.48 8.32 0.16
N ASP A 93 8.57 9.10 -0.45
CA ASP A 93 7.60 9.93 0.29
C ASP A 93 6.45 9.12 0.95
N GLY A 94 6.41 7.81 0.69
CA GLY A 94 5.41 6.92 1.27
C GLY A 94 4.16 6.74 0.41
N SER A 95 4.01 7.46 -0.71
CA SER A 95 2.83 7.35 -1.58
C SER A 95 2.68 5.94 -2.16
N LYS A 96 3.73 5.41 -2.76
CA LYS A 96 3.71 4.06 -3.35
C LYS A 96 3.50 2.96 -2.29
N PRO A 97 4.20 2.97 -1.13
CA PRO A 97 3.90 2.07 -0.03
C PRO A 97 2.46 2.15 0.47
N ALA A 98 1.87 3.35 0.53
CA ALA A 98 0.46 3.51 0.93
C ALA A 98 -0.50 2.88 -0.10
N ILE A 99 -0.26 3.10 -1.40
CA ILE A 99 -1.03 2.50 -2.49
C ILE A 99 -1.01 0.97 -2.41
N GLU A 100 0.17 0.38 -2.26
CA GLU A 100 0.34 -1.08 -2.19
C GLU A 100 -0.27 -1.66 -0.91
N SER A 101 -0.10 -1.02 0.23
CA SER A 101 -0.71 -1.45 1.49
C SER A 101 -2.23 -1.37 1.45
N THR A 102 -2.80 -0.37 0.75
CA THR A 102 -4.24 -0.27 0.49
C THR A 102 -4.72 -1.46 -0.35
N ALA A 103 -4.00 -1.79 -1.42
CA ALA A 103 -4.36 -2.93 -2.26
C ALA A 103 -4.35 -4.23 -1.47
N VAL A 104 -3.36 -4.44 -0.59
CA VAL A 104 -3.29 -5.61 0.31
C VAL A 104 -4.46 -5.63 1.28
N ALA A 105 -4.74 -4.54 1.98
CA ALA A 105 -5.82 -4.46 2.95
C ALA A 105 -7.18 -4.79 2.31
N ASN A 106 -7.43 -4.23 1.12
CA ASN A 106 -8.68 -4.44 0.38
C ASN A 106 -8.79 -5.86 -0.21
N ALA A 107 -7.68 -6.53 -0.50
CA ALA A 107 -7.67 -7.89 -1.06
C ALA A 107 -7.67 -8.98 0.03
N ALA A 108 -6.89 -8.79 1.08
CA ALA A 108 -6.66 -9.80 2.11
C ALA A 108 -7.66 -9.72 3.27
N ASP A 109 -8.62 -8.80 3.24
CA ASP A 109 -9.56 -8.57 4.35
C ASP A 109 -8.81 -8.42 5.69
N ILE A 110 -7.75 -7.61 5.66
CA ILE A 110 -6.95 -7.28 6.84
C ILE A 110 -7.15 -5.80 7.13
N PRO A 111 -7.75 -5.43 8.26
CA PRO A 111 -7.94 -4.04 8.62
C PRO A 111 -6.60 -3.31 8.74
N TYR A 112 -6.57 -2.07 8.26
CA TYR A 112 -5.42 -1.20 8.42
C TYR A 112 -5.46 -0.53 9.80
N LEU A 113 -4.43 -0.76 10.59
CA LEU A 113 -4.21 0.00 11.82
C LEU A 113 -3.29 1.18 11.53
N ALA A 114 -3.85 2.40 11.55
CA ALA A 114 -3.17 3.66 11.27
C ALA A 114 -2.16 4.08 12.36
N ARG A 115 -1.31 3.16 12.81
CA ARG A 115 -0.24 3.52 13.76
C ARG A 115 1.09 3.12 13.17
N PRO A 116 1.99 4.10 12.87
CA PRO A 116 3.38 3.76 12.69
C PRO A 116 3.86 3.12 13.99
N ARG A 117 4.45 1.95 13.90
CA ARG A 117 5.07 1.25 15.03
C ARG A 117 6.34 1.98 15.44
N ALA A 118 6.21 3.09 16.16
CA ALA A 118 7.33 3.72 16.85
C ALA A 118 7.57 3.08 18.22
N GLU A 119 6.55 2.41 18.80
CA GLU A 119 6.62 1.88 20.15
C GLU A 119 5.76 0.62 20.23
N GLY A 120 6.35 -0.57 20.12
CA GLY A 120 5.86 -1.85 20.59
C GLY A 120 4.33 -2.08 20.62
N GLY A 121 3.62 -1.79 19.54
CA GLY A 121 2.16 -1.92 19.51
C GLY A 121 1.72 -3.38 19.62
N VAL A 122 0.77 -3.64 20.48
CA VAL A 122 0.08 -4.94 20.59
C VAL A 122 -0.62 -5.22 19.24
N LEU A 123 -0.39 -6.41 18.66
CA LEU A 123 -1.15 -6.89 17.52
C LEU A 123 -2.62 -7.00 17.92
N ASP A 124 -3.50 -6.30 17.19
CA ASP A 124 -4.92 -6.52 17.32
C ASP A 124 -5.26 -7.90 16.73
N LYS A 125 -6.24 -8.59 17.30
CA LYS A 125 -6.71 -9.90 16.82
C LYS A 125 -7.26 -9.88 15.40
N LYS A 126 -7.52 -8.69 14.85
CA LYS A 126 -8.00 -8.49 13.46
C LYS A 126 -6.88 -8.48 12.41
N GLY A 127 -5.62 -8.52 12.84
CA GLY A 127 -4.48 -8.42 11.92
C GLY A 127 -4.14 -6.97 11.55
N MET A 128 -3.10 -6.81 10.73
CA MET A 128 -2.56 -5.49 10.37
C MET A 128 -1.77 -5.57 9.05
N VAL A 129 -1.90 -4.53 8.22
CA VAL A 129 -0.99 -4.29 7.09
C VAL A 129 0.04 -3.24 7.50
N GLU A 130 1.33 -3.55 7.33
CA GLU A 130 2.42 -2.71 7.83
C GLU A 130 3.57 -2.57 6.80
N VAL A 131 4.23 -1.42 6.84
CA VAL A 131 5.51 -1.18 6.16
C VAL A 131 6.62 -1.17 7.19
N ILE A 132 7.57 -2.11 7.07
CA ILE A 132 8.74 -2.18 7.95
C ILE A 132 9.89 -1.40 7.32
N SER A 133 10.42 -0.40 8.05
CA SER A 133 11.54 0.40 7.58
C SER A 133 12.85 -0.39 7.56
N SER A 134 13.66 -0.18 6.52
CA SER A 134 15.06 -0.63 6.45
C SER A 134 16.04 0.32 7.16
N LEU A 135 15.53 1.38 7.77
CA LEU A 135 16.31 2.37 8.50
C LEU A 135 15.89 2.41 9.96
N ARG A 136 16.86 2.62 10.85
CA ARG A 136 16.60 2.98 12.24
C ARG A 136 16.07 4.43 12.32
N PRO A 137 15.45 4.84 13.44
CA PRO A 137 14.95 6.22 13.61
C PRO A 137 16.01 7.31 13.40
N ASP A 138 17.28 7.01 13.65
CA ASP A 138 18.42 7.91 13.42
C ASP A 138 18.89 7.96 11.96
N GLY A 139 18.24 7.22 11.06
CA GLY A 139 18.56 7.16 9.63
C GLY A 139 19.64 6.15 9.26
N THR A 140 20.22 5.44 10.23
CA THR A 140 21.22 4.40 9.92
C THR A 140 20.54 3.14 9.36
N PRO A 141 21.19 2.44 8.40
CA PRO A 141 20.66 1.19 7.85
C PRO A 141 20.56 0.09 8.91
N ILE A 142 19.54 -0.75 8.77
CA ILE A 142 19.41 -2.01 9.50
C ILE A 142 20.13 -3.10 8.69
N ASP A 143 21.01 -3.85 9.34
CA ASP A 143 21.65 -5.00 8.72
C ASP A 143 20.62 -6.11 8.47
N TYR A 144 20.74 -6.81 7.34
CA TYR A 144 19.80 -7.87 6.95
C TYR A 144 18.34 -7.39 6.86
N ASP A 145 18.14 -6.16 6.37
CA ASP A 145 16.80 -5.60 6.19
C ASP A 145 15.94 -6.36 5.16
N ILE A 146 14.63 -6.16 5.22
CA ILE A 146 13.65 -6.78 4.33
C ILE A 146 13.17 -5.85 3.23
N ARG A 147 13.94 -4.82 2.87
CA ARG A 147 13.56 -3.71 1.99
C ARG A 147 12.91 -4.12 0.68
N MET A 148 13.37 -5.22 0.08
CA MET A 148 12.84 -5.68 -1.22
C MET A 148 11.82 -6.81 -1.07
N GLY A 149 11.48 -7.19 0.16
CA GLY A 149 10.69 -8.37 0.44
C GLY A 149 9.27 -8.06 0.90
N VAL A 150 8.48 -9.12 0.92
CA VAL A 150 7.14 -9.17 1.49
C VAL A 150 7.07 -10.23 2.57
N TRP A 151 6.15 -10.06 3.51
CA TRP A 151 6.03 -10.96 4.65
C TRP A 151 4.58 -11.10 5.11
N VAL A 152 4.29 -12.25 5.72
CA VAL A 152 3.01 -12.55 6.37
C VAL A 152 3.31 -13.26 7.69
N THR A 153 2.73 -12.78 8.78
CA THR A 153 2.86 -13.39 10.10
C THR A 153 1.56 -14.11 10.46
N VAL A 154 1.72 -15.34 10.90
CA VAL A 154 0.62 -16.21 11.34
C VAL A 154 0.76 -16.57 12.81
N GLU A 155 -0.34 -16.94 13.44
CA GLU A 155 -0.41 -17.33 14.87
C GLU A 155 -0.57 -18.84 15.01
N ALA A 156 0.19 -19.46 15.92
CA ALA A 156 -0.05 -20.80 16.40
C ALA A 156 -1.19 -20.77 17.44
N GLU A 157 -2.37 -21.24 17.09
CA GLU A 157 -3.53 -21.26 18.01
C GLU A 157 -3.47 -22.36 19.07
N THR A 158 -2.61 -23.36 18.85
CA THR A 158 -2.45 -24.50 19.76
C THR A 158 -0.98 -24.77 20.08
N ASP A 159 -0.73 -25.38 21.24
CA ASP A 159 0.62 -25.81 21.63
C ASP A 159 1.21 -26.85 20.64
N TYR A 160 0.35 -27.67 20.02
CA TYR A 160 0.78 -28.60 19.00
C TYR A 160 1.36 -27.88 17.76
N ILE A 161 0.67 -26.86 17.25
CA ILE A 161 1.16 -26.06 16.12
C ILE A 161 2.46 -25.35 16.48
N LYS A 162 2.51 -24.78 17.69
CA LYS A 162 3.73 -24.14 18.21
C LYS A 162 4.89 -25.11 18.24
N HIS A 163 4.69 -26.33 18.72
CA HIS A 163 5.70 -27.37 18.73
C HIS A 163 6.13 -27.78 17.31
N CYS A 164 5.18 -27.87 16.38
CA CYS A 164 5.53 -28.09 14.97
C CYS A 164 6.42 -26.98 14.41
N PHE A 165 6.11 -25.71 14.70
CA PHE A 165 6.96 -24.59 14.25
C PHE A 165 8.39 -24.72 14.76
N GLU A 166 8.58 -25.15 16.03
CA GLU A 166 9.88 -25.40 16.62
C GLU A 166 10.59 -26.56 15.93
N GLU A 167 9.93 -27.72 15.75
CA GLU A 167 10.52 -28.91 15.11
C GLU A 167 10.96 -28.64 13.66
N TYR A 168 10.19 -27.86 12.92
CA TYR A 168 10.52 -27.49 11.53
C TYR A 168 11.46 -26.28 11.44
N ASN A 169 11.94 -25.78 12.58
CA ASN A 169 12.86 -24.65 12.65
C ASN A 169 12.30 -23.40 11.92
N ALA A 170 11.01 -23.16 12.09
CA ALA A 170 10.34 -21.98 11.52
C ALA A 170 10.84 -20.70 12.20
N HIS A 171 10.83 -19.59 11.47
CA HIS A 171 11.23 -18.28 12.01
C HIS A 171 10.12 -17.70 12.90
N THR A 172 10.18 -18.01 14.18
CA THR A 172 9.22 -17.57 15.19
C THR A 172 9.75 -16.42 16.03
N ASP A 173 8.85 -15.76 16.77
CA ASP A 173 9.20 -14.90 17.88
C ASP A 173 9.71 -15.71 19.09
N ASP A 174 10.19 -15.03 20.15
CA ASP A 174 10.72 -15.69 21.36
C ASP A 174 9.70 -16.56 22.09
N THR A 175 8.39 -16.36 21.85
CA THR A 175 7.32 -17.18 22.43
C THR A 175 7.06 -18.45 21.62
N GLY A 176 7.56 -18.55 20.41
CA GLY A 176 7.25 -19.58 19.43
C GLY A 176 5.81 -19.55 18.89
N ARG A 177 5.05 -18.50 19.25
CA ARG A 177 3.65 -18.38 18.90
C ARG A 177 3.39 -17.79 17.53
N TYR A 178 4.23 -16.87 17.10
CA TYR A 178 4.11 -16.18 15.83
C TYR A 178 5.21 -16.60 14.86
N PHE A 179 4.80 -17.09 13.70
CA PHE A 179 5.69 -17.48 12.61
C PHE A 179 5.55 -16.53 11.45
N THR A 180 6.67 -16.08 10.86
CA THR A 180 6.67 -15.16 9.72
C THR A 180 7.17 -15.86 8.46
N LEU A 181 6.28 -15.92 7.46
CA LEU A 181 6.61 -16.25 6.09
C LEU A 181 7.26 -15.02 5.44
N TYR A 182 8.33 -15.25 4.68
CA TYR A 182 9.08 -14.17 4.06
C TYR A 182 9.49 -14.52 2.64
N LYS A 183 9.13 -13.66 1.67
CA LYS A 183 9.65 -13.70 0.31
C LYS A 183 10.58 -12.51 0.10
N ARG A 184 11.87 -12.79 -0.10
CA ARG A 184 12.95 -11.80 -0.08
C ARG A 184 12.89 -10.79 -1.22
N TRP A 185 12.40 -11.19 -2.38
CA TRP A 185 12.36 -10.36 -3.59
C TRP A 185 10.95 -10.27 -4.16
N HIS A 186 10.69 -9.14 -4.81
CA HIS A 186 9.59 -8.96 -5.72
C HIS A 186 10.17 -8.52 -7.08
N LEU A 187 9.85 -9.25 -8.13
CA LEU A 187 10.46 -9.08 -9.45
C LEU A 187 9.40 -8.60 -10.45
N ILE A 188 9.09 -7.30 -10.35
CA ILE A 188 8.06 -6.65 -11.18
C ILE A 188 8.35 -6.89 -12.66
N GLY A 189 7.31 -7.36 -13.38
CA GLY A 189 7.39 -7.68 -14.80
C GLY A 189 7.99 -9.06 -15.11
N LEU A 190 8.93 -9.54 -14.30
CA LEU A 190 9.55 -10.86 -14.53
C LEU A 190 8.65 -12.01 -14.06
N GLU A 191 7.84 -11.80 -13.02
CA GLU A 191 6.94 -12.82 -12.47
C GLU A 191 5.51 -12.70 -13.02
N VAL A 192 5.19 -11.72 -13.86
CA VAL A 192 3.82 -11.47 -14.37
C VAL A 192 3.23 -12.67 -15.13
N GLY A 193 4.08 -13.53 -15.67
CA GLY A 193 3.66 -14.80 -16.30
C GLY A 193 2.84 -15.69 -15.37
N MET A 194 3.03 -15.59 -14.06
CA MET A 194 2.22 -16.29 -13.05
C MET A 194 0.75 -15.84 -13.09
N SER A 195 0.50 -14.52 -13.16
CA SER A 195 -0.87 -14.01 -13.31
C SER A 195 -1.50 -14.42 -14.63
N VAL A 196 -0.74 -14.32 -15.73
CA VAL A 196 -1.24 -14.71 -17.06
C VAL A 196 -1.62 -16.20 -17.06
N ALA A 197 -0.77 -17.07 -16.54
CA ALA A 197 -1.04 -18.49 -16.45
C ALA A 197 -2.23 -18.80 -15.51
N SER A 198 -2.31 -18.15 -14.35
CA SER A 198 -3.42 -18.34 -13.41
C SER A 198 -4.75 -17.98 -14.07
N VAL A 199 -4.84 -16.83 -14.70
CA VAL A 199 -6.06 -16.38 -15.38
C VAL A 199 -6.39 -17.27 -16.58
N ALA A 200 -5.41 -17.61 -17.42
CA ALA A 200 -5.66 -18.37 -18.63
C ALA A 200 -6.05 -19.83 -18.35
N LEU A 201 -5.44 -20.49 -17.38
CA LEU A 201 -5.61 -21.91 -17.12
C LEU A 201 -6.64 -22.22 -16.02
N ARG A 202 -6.71 -21.35 -14.98
CA ARG A 202 -7.57 -21.57 -13.82
C ARG A 202 -8.72 -20.58 -13.71
N ARG A 203 -8.68 -19.48 -14.43
CA ARG A 203 -9.58 -18.33 -14.29
C ARG A 203 -9.59 -17.70 -12.88
N GLU A 204 -8.44 -17.71 -12.26
CA GLU A 204 -8.23 -17.19 -10.90
C GLU A 204 -7.31 -15.97 -10.91
N PRO A 205 -7.62 -14.92 -10.14
CA PRO A 205 -6.71 -13.79 -9.95
C PRO A 205 -5.52 -14.19 -9.06
N THR A 206 -4.40 -13.51 -9.20
CA THR A 206 -3.26 -13.58 -8.26
C THR A 206 -3.31 -12.48 -7.20
N GLY A 207 -4.48 -12.11 -6.79
CA GLY A 207 -4.84 -11.07 -5.86
C GLY A 207 -5.91 -10.16 -6.46
N VAL A 208 -6.97 -9.93 -5.73
CA VAL A 208 -8.10 -9.07 -6.12
C VAL A 208 -8.75 -8.49 -4.86
N ALA A 209 -9.24 -7.26 -4.93
CA ALA A 209 -9.95 -6.64 -3.82
C ALA A 209 -11.25 -7.43 -3.51
N THR A 210 -11.41 -7.82 -2.25
CA THR A 210 -12.60 -8.52 -1.72
C THR A 210 -13.49 -7.60 -0.88
N GLY A 211 -12.93 -6.48 -0.42
CA GLY A 211 -13.63 -5.48 0.39
C GLY A 211 -13.02 -4.10 0.23
N TRP A 212 -13.56 -3.13 0.96
CA TRP A 212 -13.05 -1.76 1.00
C TRP A 212 -12.69 -1.39 2.45
N HIS A 213 -11.44 -1.68 2.85
CA HIS A 213 -10.92 -1.50 4.22
C HIS A 213 -10.02 -0.27 4.35
N ALA A 214 -9.31 0.06 3.28
CA ALA A 214 -8.33 1.15 3.27
C ALA A 214 -8.45 2.02 2.03
N ASP A 215 -7.90 3.22 2.15
CA ASP A 215 -7.86 4.24 1.11
C ASP A 215 -6.56 5.05 1.19
N VAL A 216 -6.14 5.68 0.10
CA VAL A 216 -4.99 6.58 0.06
C VAL A 216 -5.45 7.99 -0.23
N VAL A 217 -5.33 8.85 0.78
CA VAL A 217 -5.77 10.25 0.70
C VAL A 217 -4.59 11.17 0.39
N ALA A 218 -4.77 12.05 -0.59
CA ALA A 218 -3.80 13.10 -0.89
C ALA A 218 -3.59 13.99 0.33
N THR A 219 -2.33 14.18 0.73
CA THR A 219 -1.95 14.96 1.90
C THR A 219 -0.92 16.02 1.50
N ALA A 220 -1.11 17.25 1.93
CA ALA A 220 -0.29 18.38 1.52
C ALA A 220 1.14 18.29 2.07
N LYS A 221 2.17 18.38 1.20
CA LYS A 221 3.59 18.46 1.57
C LYS A 221 3.99 19.86 2.08
N ARG A 222 3.28 20.87 1.65
CA ARG A 222 3.49 22.28 2.01
C ARG A 222 2.14 22.97 2.17
N ASP A 223 2.15 24.21 2.67
CA ASP A 223 0.95 25.04 2.62
C ASP A 223 0.54 25.28 1.15
N LEU A 224 -0.70 24.95 0.84
CA LEU A 224 -1.30 25.12 -0.48
C LEU A 224 -2.24 26.32 -0.47
N LYS A 225 -2.26 27.07 -1.57
CA LYS A 225 -3.10 28.26 -1.77
C LYS A 225 -4.07 28.03 -2.89
N PRO A 226 -5.22 28.76 -2.91
CA PRO A 226 -6.10 28.76 -4.07
C PRO A 226 -5.33 29.12 -5.35
N GLY A 227 -5.48 28.29 -6.37
CA GLY A 227 -4.75 28.42 -7.62
C GLY A 227 -3.56 27.45 -7.77
N ASP A 228 -3.03 26.87 -6.70
CA ASP A 228 -2.01 25.84 -6.78
C ASP A 228 -2.58 24.61 -7.54
N LEU A 229 -1.73 23.94 -8.31
CA LEU A 229 -2.05 22.67 -8.97
C LEU A 229 -1.45 21.53 -8.16
N LEU A 230 -2.26 20.51 -7.92
CA LEU A 230 -1.79 19.25 -7.35
C LEU A 230 -1.07 18.45 -8.45
N ASP A 231 0.06 17.87 -8.12
CA ASP A 231 0.94 17.18 -9.07
C ASP A 231 1.02 15.66 -8.85
N GLY A 232 0.19 15.13 -7.95
CA GLY A 232 0.05 13.72 -7.70
C GLY A 232 1.22 13.08 -6.93
N GLU A 233 1.29 11.77 -6.99
CA GLU A 233 2.29 10.98 -6.26
C GLU A 233 3.72 11.33 -6.64
N GLY A 234 4.59 11.35 -5.65
CA GLY A 234 6.01 11.61 -5.83
C GLY A 234 6.35 13.04 -6.25
N GLY A 235 5.38 13.94 -6.32
CA GLY A 235 5.55 15.34 -6.70
C GLY A 235 5.95 16.25 -5.54
N TYR A 236 5.64 17.54 -5.71
CA TYR A 236 6.01 18.64 -4.80
C TYR A 236 4.89 19.06 -3.87
N THR A 237 3.65 18.77 -4.23
CA THR A 237 2.47 19.33 -3.57
C THR A 237 1.82 18.36 -2.62
N VAL A 238 1.80 17.07 -2.97
CA VAL A 238 1.10 16.04 -2.20
C VAL A 238 1.90 14.75 -2.07
N TRP A 239 1.55 13.97 -1.06
CA TRP A 239 1.92 12.57 -0.88
C TRP A 239 0.69 11.76 -0.47
N GLY A 240 0.76 10.45 -0.60
CA GLY A 240 -0.33 9.55 -0.30
C GLY A 240 -0.31 9.07 1.15
N LYS A 241 -1.30 9.47 1.93
CA LYS A 241 -1.48 8.99 3.30
C LYS A 241 -2.51 7.88 3.36
N LEU A 242 -2.08 6.72 3.83
CA LEU A 242 -2.95 5.58 4.08
C LEU A 242 -3.93 5.90 5.21
N GLN A 243 -5.21 5.61 5.01
CA GLN A 243 -6.30 5.84 5.94
C GLN A 243 -7.24 4.63 5.96
N PRO A 244 -7.92 4.34 7.09
CA PRO A 244 -9.10 3.49 7.05
C PRO A 244 -10.13 4.05 6.05
N ALA A 245 -10.78 3.19 5.29
CA ALA A 245 -11.74 3.61 4.27
C ALA A 245 -12.92 4.40 4.86
N THR A 246 -13.42 3.97 6.02
CA THR A 246 -14.45 4.67 6.79
C THR A 246 -14.07 6.11 7.09
N ARG A 247 -12.83 6.33 7.55
CA ARG A 247 -12.32 7.67 7.86
C ARG A 247 -12.14 8.52 6.61
N SER A 248 -11.64 7.92 5.51
CA SER A 248 -11.49 8.63 4.23
C SER A 248 -12.83 9.16 3.73
N VAL A 249 -13.87 8.31 3.75
CA VAL A 249 -15.22 8.69 3.34
C VAL A 249 -15.82 9.76 4.26
N GLN A 250 -15.71 9.58 5.58
CA GLN A 250 -16.24 10.53 6.57
C GLN A 250 -15.64 11.94 6.41
N MET A 251 -14.33 12.02 6.14
CA MET A 251 -13.69 13.33 5.93
C MET A 251 -13.89 13.88 4.51
N GLY A 252 -14.44 13.12 3.58
CA GLY A 252 -14.50 13.48 2.18
C GLY A 252 -13.13 13.59 1.53
N GLY A 253 -12.21 12.67 1.88
CA GLY A 253 -10.81 12.68 1.43
C GLY A 253 -10.69 12.57 -0.08
N LEU A 254 -9.81 13.38 -0.69
CA LEU A 254 -9.46 13.26 -2.10
C LEU A 254 -8.51 12.08 -2.29
N PRO A 255 -8.87 11.04 -3.06
CA PRO A 255 -7.95 9.96 -3.36
C PRO A 255 -6.70 10.47 -4.08
N LEU A 256 -5.53 9.95 -3.71
CA LEU A 256 -4.27 10.36 -4.32
C LEU A 256 -4.26 10.18 -5.84
N GLY A 257 -4.82 9.08 -6.35
CA GLY A 257 -4.92 8.81 -7.78
C GLY A 257 -5.76 9.82 -8.58
N LEU A 258 -6.49 10.70 -7.90
CA LEU A 258 -7.24 11.80 -8.50
C LEU A 258 -6.62 13.18 -8.21
N ALA A 259 -5.45 13.23 -7.58
CA ALA A 259 -4.76 14.47 -7.23
C ALA A 259 -3.72 14.91 -8.28
N HIS A 260 -3.97 14.64 -9.57
CA HIS A 260 -3.12 15.03 -10.69
C HIS A 260 -3.76 16.16 -11.49
N ASP A 261 -3.04 17.24 -11.69
CA ASP A 261 -3.47 18.42 -12.46
C ASP A 261 -4.79 19.03 -11.95
N VAL A 262 -5.05 18.91 -10.67
CA VAL A 262 -6.28 19.40 -10.01
C VAL A 262 -5.98 20.68 -9.26
N LYS A 263 -6.82 21.69 -9.50
CA LYS A 263 -6.64 23.03 -8.92
C LYS A 263 -7.20 23.11 -7.50
N VAL A 264 -6.38 23.59 -6.58
CA VAL A 264 -6.77 23.95 -5.21
C VAL A 264 -7.65 25.21 -5.23
N ILE A 265 -8.77 25.19 -4.52
CA ILE A 265 -9.72 26.32 -4.40
C ILE A 265 -9.85 26.88 -2.99
N ARG A 266 -9.32 26.19 -1.99
CA ARG A 266 -9.25 26.63 -0.58
C ARG A 266 -7.84 26.44 -0.03
N PRO A 267 -7.40 27.25 0.94
CA PRO A 267 -6.12 27.03 1.59
C PRO A 267 -6.08 25.67 2.30
N VAL A 268 -4.99 24.93 2.14
CA VAL A 268 -4.75 23.66 2.84
C VAL A 268 -3.40 23.74 3.52
N ALA A 269 -3.36 23.51 4.83
CA ALA A 269 -2.11 23.53 5.60
C ALA A 269 -1.24 22.30 5.33
N ARG A 270 0.08 22.43 5.42
CA ARG A 270 1.02 21.33 5.37
C ARG A 270 0.61 20.20 6.34
N GLY A 271 0.65 18.97 5.88
CA GLY A 271 0.29 17.78 6.65
C GLY A 271 -1.21 17.49 6.75
N ALA A 272 -2.06 18.41 6.27
CA ALA A 272 -3.49 18.19 6.22
C ALA A 272 -3.89 17.29 5.02
N CYS A 273 -4.84 16.38 5.23
CA CYS A 273 -5.47 15.65 4.14
C CYS A 273 -6.31 16.61 3.30
N ILE A 274 -6.21 16.48 1.99
CA ILE A 274 -7.00 17.24 1.03
C ILE A 274 -8.36 16.56 0.87
N THR A 275 -9.41 17.36 0.79
CA THR A 275 -10.79 16.89 0.61
C THR A 275 -11.35 17.29 -0.73
N TRP A 276 -12.47 16.66 -1.13
CA TRP A 276 -13.22 17.07 -2.32
C TRP A 276 -13.60 18.55 -2.32
N ALA A 277 -13.83 19.13 -1.13
CA ALA A 277 -14.21 20.53 -0.97
C ALA A 277 -13.05 21.53 -1.20
N ASP A 278 -11.82 21.06 -1.20
CA ASP A 278 -10.62 21.90 -1.31
C ASP A 278 -10.16 22.07 -2.76
N VAL A 279 -10.77 21.34 -3.69
CA VAL A 279 -10.30 21.29 -5.08
C VAL A 279 -11.42 21.50 -6.11
N ALA A 280 -11.05 22.02 -7.28
CA ALA A 280 -11.90 22.05 -8.47
C ALA A 280 -11.52 20.86 -9.37
N ILE A 281 -12.25 19.76 -9.25
CA ILE A 281 -12.03 18.54 -10.04
C ILE A 281 -13.03 18.45 -11.18
N ASP A 282 -12.58 17.95 -12.34
CA ASP A 282 -13.47 17.65 -13.46
C ASP A 282 -14.30 16.39 -13.16
N THR A 283 -15.60 16.60 -12.93
CA THR A 283 -16.56 15.55 -12.61
C THR A 283 -16.94 14.67 -13.81
N HIS A 284 -16.51 15.03 -15.03
CA HIS A 284 -16.81 14.29 -16.25
C HIS A 284 -15.77 13.20 -16.56
N THR A 285 -14.63 13.18 -15.85
CA THR A 285 -13.61 12.16 -16.05
C THR A 285 -14.11 10.76 -15.63
N PRO A 286 -13.76 9.71 -16.37
CA PRO A 286 -14.10 8.32 -15.99
C PRO A 286 -13.58 7.96 -14.59
N ALA A 287 -12.38 8.41 -14.23
CA ALA A 287 -11.76 8.15 -12.94
C ALA A 287 -12.56 8.76 -11.77
N TYR A 288 -13.01 10.01 -11.90
CA TYR A 288 -13.90 10.62 -10.91
C TYR A 288 -15.21 9.84 -10.78
N ARG A 289 -15.86 9.54 -11.92
CA ARG A 289 -17.17 8.86 -11.91
C ARG A 289 -17.12 7.50 -11.27
N ILE A 290 -16.11 6.68 -11.60
CA ILE A 290 -15.98 5.33 -11.04
C ILE A 290 -15.69 5.38 -9.53
N ARG A 291 -14.90 6.36 -9.06
CA ARG A 291 -14.70 6.56 -7.63
C ARG A 291 -15.97 6.95 -6.91
N ARG A 292 -16.74 7.91 -7.43
CA ARG A 292 -18.01 8.32 -6.82
C ARG A 292 -19.06 7.21 -6.86
N GLU A 293 -19.06 6.39 -7.92
CA GLU A 293 -19.88 5.19 -8.00
C GLU A 293 -19.49 4.20 -6.89
N MET A 294 -18.19 3.98 -6.67
CA MET A 294 -17.71 3.11 -5.59
C MET A 294 -18.19 3.57 -4.21
N GLU A 295 -18.07 4.87 -3.91
CA GLU A 295 -18.52 5.47 -2.65
C GLU A 295 -20.05 5.35 -2.42
N THR A 296 -20.83 5.23 -3.50
CA THR A 296 -22.28 5.04 -3.41
C THR A 296 -22.67 3.58 -3.33
N ALA A 297 -21.94 2.72 -4.04
CA ALA A 297 -22.30 1.33 -4.25
C ALA A 297 -21.70 0.37 -3.20
N LEU A 298 -20.65 0.79 -2.49
CA LEU A 298 -19.95 0.00 -1.47
C LEU A 298 -19.96 0.75 -0.14
N SER A 299 -20.16 0.01 0.95
CA SER A 299 -19.89 0.52 2.29
C SER A 299 -18.46 0.17 2.68
N PRO A 300 -17.67 1.14 3.17
CA PRO A 300 -16.36 0.82 3.74
C PRO A 300 -16.53 -0.12 4.93
N ALA A 301 -15.63 -1.08 5.05
CA ALA A 301 -15.55 -1.97 6.20
C ALA A 301 -14.54 -1.44 7.22
N ASP A 302 -14.81 -1.67 8.51
CA ASP A 302 -13.92 -1.35 9.63
C ASP A 302 -12.87 -2.44 9.85
#